data_a1295fa99d0745643d4f8c33247576cd
#
_entry.id   a1295fa99d0745643d4f8c33247576cd
#
_cell.length_a   1.000
_cell.length_b   1.000
_cell.length_c   1.000
_cell.angle_alpha   90.00
_cell.angle_beta   90.00
_cell.angle_gamma   90.00
#
_symmetry.space_group_name_H-M   'P 1'
#
loop_
_entity.id
_entity.type
_entity.pdbx_description
1 polymer ?
#
loop_
_entity_poly.entity_id
_entity_poly.type
_entity_poly.pdbx_seq_one_letter_code
_entity_poly.pdbx_strand_id
1 'polypeptide(L)'
;MAAEGDTVTGPGRTIDADIIMVDNQRVILWGVDAPERDQICTVGSQKWACWDAAKQALDGILAQGDATCVLTGVADPFGRSHGTCTIDGMDVGEAFVSTGMARAYLDQTDAYLAAEEEAKAAGLGVWQAGAKVDDPWAWRKRNPGGFR
;
A
#
# COMPACT_ATOMS: atom_id res chain seq x y z
N MET A 1 -14.48 -18.77 0.20
CA MET A 1 -13.07 -18.49 0.52
C MET A 1 -12.31 -18.21 -0.78
N ALA A 2 -11.57 -17.12 -0.83
CA ALA A 2 -10.84 -16.75 -2.04
C ALA A 2 -9.62 -17.66 -2.23
N ALA A 3 -9.41 -18.13 -3.45
CA ALA A 3 -8.32 -19.01 -3.81
C ALA A 3 -7.31 -18.30 -4.74
N GLU A 4 -6.10 -18.85 -4.83
CA GLU A 4 -5.08 -18.35 -5.74
C GLU A 4 -5.63 -18.30 -7.16
N GLY A 5 -5.44 -17.18 -7.84
CA GLY A 5 -5.89 -16.94 -9.19
C GLY A 5 -7.32 -16.46 -9.31
N ASP A 6 -8.10 -16.46 -8.24
CA ASP A 6 -9.42 -15.84 -8.26
C ASP A 6 -9.28 -14.35 -8.52
N THR A 7 -10.25 -13.77 -9.23
CA THR A 7 -10.24 -12.35 -9.55
C THR A 7 -11.44 -11.63 -8.97
N VAL A 8 -11.23 -10.38 -8.58
CA VAL A 8 -12.30 -9.44 -8.24
C VAL A 8 -12.11 -8.19 -9.07
N THR A 9 -13.21 -7.65 -9.61
CA THR A 9 -13.18 -6.49 -10.49
C THR A 9 -14.26 -5.49 -10.07
N GLY A 10 -13.93 -4.23 -10.09
CA GLY A 10 -14.87 -3.15 -9.83
C GLY A 10 -14.19 -1.86 -9.39
N PRO A 11 -14.98 -0.83 -9.09
CA PRO A 11 -14.44 0.39 -8.50
C PRO A 11 -13.76 0.06 -7.18
N GLY A 12 -12.55 0.62 -6.98
CA GLY A 12 -11.78 0.42 -5.76
C GLY A 12 -11.83 1.66 -4.87
N ARG A 13 -11.73 1.43 -3.56
CA ARG A 13 -11.53 2.50 -2.59
C ARG A 13 -10.58 2.04 -1.49
N THR A 14 -9.84 2.98 -0.95
CA THR A 14 -8.91 2.68 0.14
C THR A 14 -9.68 2.52 1.45
N ILE A 15 -9.41 1.42 2.15
CA ILE A 15 -9.94 1.18 3.49
C ILE A 15 -8.94 1.62 4.54
N ASP A 16 -7.70 1.15 4.41
CA ASP A 16 -6.64 1.44 5.39
C ASP A 16 -5.29 1.13 4.75
N ALA A 17 -4.32 2.04 4.91
CA ALA A 17 -2.95 1.83 4.43
C ALA A 17 -2.91 1.21 3.03
N ASP A 18 -2.59 -0.08 2.95
CA ASP A 18 -2.49 -0.85 1.72
C ASP A 18 -3.67 -1.84 1.52
N ILE A 19 -4.79 -1.58 2.21
CA ILE A 19 -6.01 -2.40 2.11
C ILE A 19 -7.06 -1.64 1.33
N ILE A 20 -7.56 -2.27 0.27
CA ILE A 20 -8.58 -1.68 -0.59
C ILE A 20 -9.85 -2.54 -0.59
N MET A 21 -10.96 -1.93 -0.94
CA MET A 21 -12.23 -2.61 -1.16
C MET A 21 -12.51 -2.63 -2.66
N VAL A 22 -12.70 -3.81 -3.22
CA VAL A 22 -13.09 -4.00 -4.62
C VAL A 22 -14.22 -5.03 -4.62
N ASP A 23 -15.34 -4.69 -5.21
CA ASP A 23 -16.52 -5.59 -5.30
C ASP A 23 -16.87 -6.20 -3.93
N ASN A 24 -16.97 -5.35 -2.91
CA ASN A 24 -17.28 -5.75 -1.52
C ASN A 24 -16.27 -6.73 -0.89
N GLN A 25 -15.10 -6.89 -1.49
CA GLN A 25 -14.02 -7.70 -0.94
C GLN A 25 -12.84 -6.84 -0.52
N ARG A 26 -12.31 -7.10 0.67
CA ARG A 26 -11.09 -6.46 1.13
C ARG A 26 -9.89 -7.19 0.53
N VAL A 27 -9.03 -6.43 -0.11
CA VAL A 27 -7.80 -6.94 -0.73
C VAL A 27 -6.63 -6.18 -0.12
N ILE A 28 -5.69 -6.93 0.44
CA ILE A 28 -4.42 -6.37 0.90
C ILE A 28 -3.48 -6.41 -0.30
N LEU A 29 -2.91 -5.26 -0.68
CA LEU A 29 -1.99 -5.19 -1.82
C LEU A 29 -0.73 -6.01 -1.52
N TRP A 30 -0.46 -7.00 -2.37
CA TRP A 30 0.71 -7.87 -2.24
C TRP A 30 1.98 -7.13 -2.61
N GLY A 31 3.02 -7.28 -1.81
CA GLY A 31 4.33 -6.72 -2.10
C GLY A 31 4.50 -5.25 -1.75
N VAL A 32 3.51 -4.65 -1.10
CA VAL A 32 3.46 -3.23 -0.76
C VAL A 32 3.18 -3.08 0.72
N ASP A 33 3.81 -2.10 1.35
CA ASP A 33 3.54 -1.74 2.74
C ASP A 33 3.53 -0.23 2.89
N ALA A 34 2.48 0.31 3.47
CA ALA A 34 2.26 1.75 3.58
C ALA A 34 2.20 2.18 5.06
N PRO A 35 2.40 3.48 5.36
CA PRO A 35 2.33 3.95 6.73
C PRO A 35 1.03 3.55 7.42
N GLU A 36 1.13 3.11 8.66
CA GLU A 36 -0.01 2.69 9.46
C GLU A 36 -0.81 3.89 9.96
N ARG A 37 -2.10 3.67 10.28
CA ARG A 37 -3.03 4.73 10.66
C ARG A 37 -2.51 5.59 11.82
N ASP A 38 -1.95 4.96 12.83
CA ASP A 38 -1.48 5.65 14.04
C ASP A 38 0.01 6.00 13.99
N GLN A 39 0.65 5.77 12.85
CA GLN A 39 2.07 6.04 12.69
C GLN A 39 2.32 7.54 12.65
N ILE A 40 3.25 8.00 13.48
CA ILE A 40 3.64 9.41 13.53
C ILE A 40 4.85 9.60 12.63
N CYS A 41 4.71 10.49 11.65
CA CYS A 41 5.77 10.86 10.74
C CYS A 41 6.11 12.33 10.94
N THR A 42 7.32 12.73 10.56
CA THR A 42 7.74 14.13 10.60
C THR A 42 8.46 14.51 9.32
N VAL A 43 8.39 15.78 8.97
CA VAL A 43 9.23 16.39 7.94
C VAL A 43 9.88 17.61 8.60
N GLY A 44 11.20 17.56 8.78
CA GLY A 44 11.90 18.52 9.61
C GLY A 44 11.38 18.45 11.04
N SER A 45 10.93 19.58 11.59
CA SER A 45 10.35 19.66 12.92
C SER A 45 8.82 19.58 12.94
N GLN A 46 8.17 19.38 11.76
CA GLN A 46 6.72 19.38 11.64
C GLN A 46 6.19 17.96 11.64
N LYS A 47 5.10 17.72 12.34
CA LYS A 47 4.35 16.47 12.23
C LYS A 47 3.72 16.39 10.85
N TRP A 48 3.72 15.19 10.31
CA TRP A 48 3.15 14.93 8.98
C TRP A 48 2.19 13.75 9.06
N ALA A 49 0.96 13.97 8.59
CA ALA A 49 -0.07 12.94 8.54
C ALA A 49 0.22 11.97 7.37
N CYS A 50 1.24 11.13 7.54
CA CYS A 50 1.73 10.26 6.47
C CYS A 50 0.71 9.20 6.06
N TRP A 51 -0.10 8.69 6.99
CA TRP A 51 -1.17 7.76 6.65
C TRP A 51 -2.21 8.41 5.74
N ASP A 52 -2.64 9.63 6.08
CA ASP A 52 -3.59 10.38 5.25
C ASP A 52 -3.03 10.65 3.86
N ALA A 53 -1.77 11.03 3.77
CA ALA A 53 -1.09 11.28 2.49
C ALA A 53 -1.01 10.00 1.65
N ALA A 54 -0.71 8.87 2.27
CA ALA A 54 -0.68 7.58 1.58
C ALA A 54 -2.07 7.18 1.08
N LYS A 55 -3.09 7.36 1.93
CA LYS A 55 -4.48 7.08 1.56
C LYS A 55 -4.91 7.93 0.37
N GLN A 56 -4.60 9.21 0.39
CA GLN A 56 -4.94 10.11 -0.73
C GLN A 56 -4.22 9.70 -2.02
N ALA A 57 -2.97 9.31 -1.94
CA ALA A 57 -2.21 8.84 -3.10
C ALA A 57 -2.84 7.57 -3.70
N LEU A 58 -3.21 6.62 -2.87
CA LEU A 58 -3.85 5.39 -3.32
C LEU A 58 -5.25 5.65 -3.86
N ASP A 59 -6.04 6.50 -3.21
CA ASP A 59 -7.36 6.90 -3.71
C ASP A 59 -7.27 7.54 -5.09
N GLY A 60 -6.25 8.36 -5.33
CA GLY A 60 -6.02 8.97 -6.64
C GLY A 60 -5.71 7.96 -7.73
N ILE A 61 -4.98 6.90 -7.40
CA ILE A 61 -4.72 5.80 -8.32
C ILE A 61 -6.01 5.03 -8.61
N LEU A 62 -6.76 4.69 -7.57
CA LEU A 62 -8.00 3.91 -7.69
C LEU A 62 -9.11 4.68 -8.41
N ALA A 63 -9.07 6.01 -8.42
CA ALA A 63 -10.04 6.84 -9.15
C ALA A 63 -9.87 6.79 -10.66
N GLN A 64 -8.79 6.21 -11.18
CA GLN A 64 -8.50 6.18 -12.62
C GLN A 64 -9.32 5.16 -13.40
N GLY A 65 -9.95 4.21 -12.73
CA GLY A 65 -10.78 3.21 -13.39
C GLY A 65 -11.07 2.02 -12.48
N ASP A 66 -11.79 1.04 -13.00
CA ASP A 66 -12.05 -0.19 -12.26
C ASP A 66 -10.77 -0.98 -12.05
N ALA A 67 -10.61 -1.49 -10.84
CA ALA A 67 -9.48 -2.36 -10.52
C ALA A 67 -9.85 -3.81 -10.75
N THR A 68 -8.91 -4.57 -11.30
CA THR A 68 -8.98 -6.02 -11.37
C THR A 68 -7.86 -6.58 -10.50
N CYS A 69 -8.22 -7.30 -9.46
CA CYS A 69 -7.27 -7.89 -8.53
C CYS A 69 -7.22 -9.40 -8.72
N VAL A 70 -6.01 -9.93 -8.88
CA VAL A 70 -5.76 -11.37 -8.92
C VAL A 70 -5.28 -11.77 -7.53
N LEU A 71 -6.02 -12.67 -6.87
CA LEU A 71 -5.73 -13.05 -5.50
C LEU A 71 -4.60 -14.07 -5.43
N THR A 72 -3.75 -13.94 -4.41
CA THR A 72 -2.58 -14.80 -4.25
C THR A 72 -2.88 -16.13 -3.58
N GLY A 73 -4.05 -16.26 -2.96
CA GLY A 73 -4.38 -17.40 -2.10
C GLY A 73 -3.88 -17.25 -0.66
N VAL A 74 -3.10 -16.20 -0.39
CA VAL A 74 -2.64 -15.89 0.97
C VAL A 74 -3.66 -14.99 1.64
N ALA A 75 -4.13 -15.39 2.82
CA ALA A 75 -5.04 -14.60 3.63
C ALA A 75 -4.39 -14.26 4.97
N ASP A 76 -4.80 -13.14 5.57
CA ASP A 76 -4.38 -12.80 6.92
C ASP A 76 -5.25 -13.54 7.96
N PRO A 77 -4.93 -13.42 9.26
CA PRO A 77 -5.72 -14.10 10.31
C PRO A 77 -7.19 -13.66 10.37
N PHE A 78 -7.53 -12.53 9.75
CA PHE A 78 -8.91 -12.01 9.71
C PHE A 78 -9.64 -12.38 8.41
N GLY A 79 -9.06 -13.26 7.60
CA GLY A 79 -9.67 -13.72 6.35
C GLY A 79 -9.59 -12.74 5.19
N ARG A 80 -8.78 -11.67 5.30
CA ARG A 80 -8.57 -10.73 4.21
C ARG A 80 -7.54 -11.31 3.24
N SER A 81 -7.87 -11.29 1.95
CA SER A 81 -7.00 -11.87 0.92
C SER A 81 -5.96 -10.88 0.43
N HIS A 82 -4.77 -11.37 0.11
CA HIS A 82 -3.77 -10.59 -0.61
C HIS A 82 -4.02 -10.69 -2.11
N GLY A 83 -3.68 -9.64 -2.84
CA GLY A 83 -3.83 -9.63 -4.30
C GLY A 83 -2.97 -8.59 -4.98
N THR A 84 -2.79 -8.81 -6.28
CA THR A 84 -2.14 -7.86 -7.19
C THR A 84 -3.21 -7.27 -8.09
N CYS A 85 -3.31 -5.94 -8.10
CA CYS A 85 -4.39 -5.24 -8.77
C CYS A 85 -3.86 -4.42 -9.95
N THR A 86 -4.65 -4.35 -11.02
CA THR A 86 -4.35 -3.52 -12.19
C THR A 86 -5.55 -2.65 -12.55
N ILE A 87 -5.27 -1.48 -13.12
CA ILE A 87 -6.25 -0.57 -13.72
C ILE A 87 -5.75 -0.25 -15.13
N ASP A 88 -6.48 -0.67 -16.16
CA ASP A 88 -6.08 -0.46 -17.56
C ASP A 88 -4.62 -0.88 -17.83
N GLY A 89 -4.21 -2.02 -17.29
CA GLY A 89 -2.85 -2.55 -17.45
C GLY A 89 -1.80 -1.94 -16.51
N MET A 90 -2.15 -0.92 -15.73
CA MET A 90 -1.26 -0.31 -14.75
C MET A 90 -1.30 -1.10 -13.43
N ASP A 91 -0.15 -1.56 -12.95
CA ASP A 91 -0.06 -2.22 -11.64
C ASP A 91 -0.26 -1.19 -10.54
N VAL A 92 -1.32 -1.36 -9.74
CA VAL A 92 -1.68 -0.44 -8.66
C VAL A 92 -0.58 -0.40 -7.59
N GLY A 93 -0.01 -1.54 -7.24
CA GLY A 93 1.08 -1.59 -6.26
C GLY A 93 2.30 -0.83 -6.72
N GLU A 94 2.69 -1.01 -7.98
CA GLU A 94 3.82 -0.27 -8.57
C GLU A 94 3.56 1.23 -8.59
N ALA A 95 2.37 1.65 -9.03
CA ALA A 95 2.00 3.06 -9.05
C ALA A 95 2.05 3.66 -7.64
N PHE A 96 1.57 2.90 -6.64
CA PHE A 96 1.57 3.37 -5.25
C PHE A 96 3.00 3.54 -4.71
N VAL A 97 3.87 2.56 -4.94
CA VAL A 97 5.29 2.65 -4.55
C VAL A 97 5.97 3.82 -5.28
N SER A 98 5.63 4.02 -6.54
CA SER A 98 6.20 5.12 -7.36
C SER A 98 5.82 6.52 -6.85
N THR A 99 4.72 6.65 -6.11
CA THR A 99 4.39 7.94 -5.46
C THR A 99 5.32 8.28 -4.31
N GLY A 100 6.07 7.32 -3.81
CA GLY A 100 6.90 7.46 -2.61
C GLY A 100 6.11 7.30 -1.31
N MET A 101 4.81 7.01 -1.37
CA MET A 101 3.97 6.88 -0.17
C MET A 101 3.85 5.44 0.33
N ALA A 102 4.36 4.48 -0.42
CA ALA A 102 4.39 3.07 -0.01
C ALA A 102 5.78 2.50 -0.22
N ARG A 103 6.09 1.48 0.55
CA ARG A 103 7.36 0.76 0.50
C ARG A 103 7.19 -0.55 -0.26
N ALA A 104 8.23 -0.93 -1.00
CA ALA A 104 8.34 -2.29 -1.51
C ALA A 104 8.53 -3.24 -0.32
N TYR A 105 7.66 -4.23 -0.20
CA TYR A 105 7.72 -5.19 0.91
C TYR A 105 8.41 -6.46 0.47
N LEU A 106 9.72 -6.50 0.67
CA LEU A 106 10.60 -7.52 0.12
C LEU A 106 10.37 -8.91 0.73
N ASP A 107 9.74 -9.00 1.91
CA ASP A 107 9.35 -10.28 2.49
C ASP A 107 8.32 -11.02 1.63
N GLN A 108 7.61 -10.30 0.78
CA GLN A 108 6.59 -10.88 -0.10
C GLN A 108 7.09 -11.02 -1.55
N THR A 109 7.66 -9.97 -2.11
CA THR A 109 8.16 -9.96 -3.48
C THR A 109 9.14 -8.83 -3.69
N ASP A 110 10.04 -8.96 -4.65
CA ASP A 110 10.95 -7.89 -5.08
C ASP A 110 10.44 -7.11 -6.31
N ALA A 111 9.20 -7.39 -6.74
CA ALA A 111 8.65 -6.82 -7.98
C ALA A 111 8.62 -5.29 -8.00
N TYR A 112 8.55 -4.65 -6.84
CA TYR A 112 8.42 -3.19 -6.75
C TYR A 112 9.71 -2.49 -6.29
N LEU A 113 10.81 -3.21 -6.20
CA LEU A 113 12.07 -2.63 -5.73
C LEU A 113 12.58 -1.51 -6.64
N ALA A 114 12.48 -1.69 -7.96
CA ALA A 114 12.91 -0.66 -8.91
C ALA A 114 12.09 0.62 -8.77
N ALA A 115 10.77 0.50 -8.61
CA ALA A 115 9.89 1.64 -8.39
C ALA A 115 10.24 2.38 -7.09
N GLU A 116 10.55 1.65 -6.02
CA GLU A 116 10.99 2.24 -4.76
C GLU A 116 12.30 3.01 -4.92
N GLU A 117 13.28 2.43 -5.60
CA GLU A 117 14.57 3.09 -5.82
C GLU A 117 14.40 4.38 -6.62
N GLU A 118 13.54 4.41 -7.61
CA GLU A 118 13.25 5.61 -8.39
C GLU A 118 12.56 6.68 -7.54
N ALA A 119 11.57 6.31 -6.73
CA ALA A 119 10.89 7.25 -5.83
C ALA A 119 11.85 7.83 -4.80
N LYS A 120 12.74 6.99 -4.27
CA LYS A 120 13.78 7.40 -3.32
C LYS A 120 14.75 8.38 -3.95
N ALA A 121 15.23 8.10 -5.14
CA ALA A 121 16.15 8.99 -5.86
C ALA A 121 15.50 10.33 -6.17
N ALA A 122 14.20 10.36 -6.45
CA ALA A 122 13.45 11.57 -6.74
C ALA A 122 12.99 12.32 -5.48
N GLY A 123 13.19 11.75 -4.28
CA GLY A 123 12.81 12.39 -3.02
C GLY A 123 11.32 12.55 -2.84
N LEU A 124 10.53 11.55 -3.28
CA LEU A 124 9.08 11.60 -3.23
C LEU A 124 8.54 10.99 -1.94
N GLY A 125 7.44 11.54 -1.44
CA GLY A 125 6.69 10.96 -0.32
C GLY A 125 7.55 10.77 0.92
N VAL A 126 7.68 9.53 1.39
CA VAL A 126 8.47 9.21 2.59
C VAL A 126 9.96 9.46 2.40
N TRP A 127 10.41 9.63 1.16
CA TRP A 127 11.81 9.87 0.79
C TRP A 127 12.15 11.36 0.68
N GLN A 128 11.21 12.26 0.92
CA GLN A 128 11.48 13.70 0.82
C GLN A 128 12.50 14.14 1.86
N ALA A 129 13.24 15.21 1.53
CA ALA A 129 14.29 15.72 2.40
C ALA A 129 13.73 16.09 3.78
N GLY A 130 14.41 15.64 4.83
CA GLY A 130 13.98 15.89 6.21
C GLY A 130 12.86 14.99 6.73
N ALA A 131 12.34 14.08 5.89
CA ALA A 131 11.32 13.15 6.35
C ALA A 131 11.90 12.09 7.26
N LYS A 132 11.16 11.81 8.34
CA LYS A 132 11.42 10.68 9.25
C LYS A 132 10.16 9.84 9.31
N VAL A 133 10.21 8.72 8.64
CA VAL A 133 9.10 7.78 8.53
C VAL A 133 9.66 6.39 8.81
N ASP A 134 9.22 5.80 9.91
CA ASP A 134 9.61 4.43 10.22
C ASP A 134 9.08 3.48 9.14
N ASP A 135 9.83 2.43 8.85
CA ASP A 135 9.32 1.37 7.98
C ASP A 135 8.02 0.84 8.58
N PRO A 136 6.94 0.71 7.81
CA PRO A 136 5.65 0.29 8.36
C PRO A 136 5.72 -1.04 9.11
N TRP A 137 6.47 -2.01 8.58
CA TRP A 137 6.66 -3.31 9.24
C TRP A 137 7.40 -3.19 10.58
N ALA A 138 8.37 -2.28 10.67
CA ALA A 138 9.10 -2.04 11.92
C ALA A 138 8.20 -1.35 12.95
N TRP A 139 7.38 -0.41 12.49
CA TRP A 139 6.42 0.29 13.36
C TRP A 139 5.41 -0.70 13.95
N ARG A 140 4.82 -1.58 13.10
CA ARG A 140 3.89 -2.62 13.58
C ARG A 140 4.51 -3.52 14.64
N LYS A 141 5.76 -3.89 14.44
CA LYS A 141 6.47 -4.75 15.38
C LYS A 141 6.63 -4.11 16.77
N ARG A 142 6.83 -2.77 16.80
CA ARG A 142 6.94 -2.01 18.05
C ARG A 142 5.60 -1.62 18.64
N ASN A 143 4.52 -1.72 17.87
CA ASN A 143 3.18 -1.34 18.28
C ASN A 143 2.19 -2.49 18.06
N PRO A 144 2.42 -3.64 18.70
CA PRO A 144 1.51 -4.78 18.55
C PRO A 144 0.13 -4.41 19.08
N GLY A 145 -0.92 -4.82 18.36
CA GLY A 145 -2.28 -4.43 18.66
C GLY A 145 -2.68 -3.10 18.05
N GLY A 146 -1.80 -2.45 17.29
CA GLY A 146 -2.17 -1.33 16.45
C GLY A 146 -3.20 -1.75 15.40
N PHE A 147 -4.00 -0.79 14.97
CA PHE A 147 -5.08 -1.06 14.02
C PHE A 147 -4.53 -1.44 12.64
N ARG A 148 -5.08 -2.52 12.10
CA ARG A 148 -4.90 -2.88 10.71
C ARG A 148 -6.07 -3.72 10.18
#